data_455d164e25f92320a5bb0dc53a7f1eb6
#
_entry.id   455d164e25f92320a5bb0dc53a7f1eb6
#
_cell.length_a   1.000
_cell.length_b   1.000
_cell.length_c   1.000
_cell.angle_alpha   90.00
_cell.angle_beta   90.00
_cell.angle_gamma   90.00
#
_symmetry.space_group_name_H-M   'P 1'
#
loop_
_entity.id
_entity.type
_entity.pdbx_description
1 polymer ?
#
loop_
_entity_poly.entity_id
_entity_poly.type
_entity_poly.pdbx_seq_one_letter_code
_entity_poly.pdbx_strand_id
1 'polypeptide(L)'
;MKIFRTEQIRQIDSSTMRYEPIASIDLMERAARTLTDAIVERYGGKSNFFAIFAGPGNNGGDALAIARMLEEAGEKAEVWLIDPKSKLSPDCAENLERLKKCATPINILGNEFAAPQLPKNCIIIDGIFGSGLNKPAEGIFAETIRFINGCEATIVAIDIPSGLHGESNGSFDAQNIVHAHTTLTLQFPKLSFLMPANDKFTGEWHILNIGLSSRAIEEQKSNLFYTERAEIAAMLPTRNKFSHKGDYGHALLVAGSRGMAGAAILAARATLRSGAGLLSVSTPQCNNCILQTAVPEAMTLPAGGENHLCTPPATERYTAVAVGPGLGTAAETEKALLQLINDCRVPMVLDADALNIIAKSPQTLEQLPAGSIITPHPGEFARLAGGVKSREEQLAAATQLAQKCNICIILKGAYTAVCSPDGNIFFNSTGNPGMATAGSGDTLTGIVLALLARGYDSTSAARIAVYIHGLAGDIAAERNGHTALTAGDIVDALPSAWKIMEV
;
A
#
# COMPACT_ATOMS: atom_id res chain seq x y z
N MET A 1 -8.38 6.68 4.48
CA MET A 1 -9.23 6.98 3.26
C MET A 1 -9.88 5.68 2.76
N LYS A 2 -11.19 5.69 2.37
CA LYS A 2 -11.84 4.52 1.74
C LYS A 2 -11.35 4.34 0.29
N ILE A 3 -11.22 3.09 -0.17
CA ILE A 3 -11.04 2.74 -1.58
C ILE A 3 -12.37 2.26 -2.12
N PHE A 4 -12.81 2.79 -3.25
CA PHE A 4 -14.10 2.49 -3.84
C PHE A 4 -13.96 1.79 -5.18
N ARG A 5 -14.96 0.98 -5.53
CA ARG A 5 -15.13 0.45 -6.88
C ARG A 5 -15.59 1.56 -7.81
N THR A 6 -15.31 1.41 -9.09
CA THR A 6 -15.69 2.38 -10.15
C THR A 6 -17.17 2.79 -10.09
N GLU A 7 -18.06 1.82 -9.87
CA GLU A 7 -19.49 2.11 -9.75
C GLU A 7 -19.83 2.97 -8.53
N GLN A 8 -19.16 2.74 -7.40
CA GLN A 8 -19.34 3.54 -6.18
C GLN A 8 -18.82 4.98 -6.38
N ILE A 9 -17.71 5.15 -7.10
CA ILE A 9 -17.18 6.49 -7.45
C ILE A 9 -18.23 7.25 -8.24
N ARG A 10 -18.85 6.64 -9.27
CA ARG A 10 -19.95 7.26 -10.04
C ARG A 10 -21.15 7.66 -9.16
N GLN A 11 -21.48 6.83 -8.17
CA GLN A 11 -22.56 7.15 -7.21
C GLN A 11 -22.18 8.31 -6.30
N ILE A 12 -20.91 8.41 -5.88
CA ILE A 12 -20.40 9.53 -5.10
C ILE A 12 -20.46 10.82 -5.91
N ASP A 13 -20.04 10.81 -7.19
CA ASP A 13 -20.13 11.97 -8.09
C ASP A 13 -21.58 12.42 -8.24
N SER A 14 -22.49 11.51 -8.54
CA SER A 14 -23.91 11.80 -8.69
C SER A 14 -24.53 12.36 -7.39
N SER A 15 -24.14 11.82 -6.24
CA SER A 15 -24.59 12.30 -4.95
C SER A 15 -24.00 13.65 -4.59
N THR A 16 -22.72 13.90 -4.96
CA THR A 16 -22.07 15.20 -4.79
C THR A 16 -22.81 16.28 -5.59
N MET A 17 -23.11 16.03 -6.86
CA MET A 17 -23.90 16.97 -7.69
C MET A 17 -25.28 17.28 -7.07
N ARG A 18 -25.91 16.31 -6.44
CA ARG A 18 -27.19 16.49 -5.75
C ARG A 18 -27.07 17.28 -4.44
N TYR A 19 -26.02 17.03 -3.64
CA TYR A 19 -25.86 17.65 -2.33
C TYR A 19 -25.27 19.06 -2.40
N GLU A 20 -24.45 19.34 -3.41
CA GLU A 20 -23.85 20.66 -3.63
C GLU A 20 -24.58 21.49 -4.67
N PRO A 21 -25.76 21.11 -5.17
CA PRO A 21 -26.48 21.48 -6.39
C PRO A 21 -25.61 22.12 -7.49
N ILE A 22 -24.61 21.36 -7.97
CA ILE A 22 -23.73 21.78 -9.07
C ILE A 22 -24.00 20.94 -10.33
N ALA A 23 -23.75 21.53 -11.49
CA ALA A 23 -23.86 20.81 -12.76
C ALA A 23 -22.69 19.84 -12.96
N SER A 24 -22.91 18.76 -13.75
CA SER A 24 -21.85 17.79 -14.09
C SER A 24 -20.63 18.46 -14.70
N ILE A 25 -20.86 19.38 -15.61
CA ILE A 25 -19.79 20.14 -16.27
C ILE A 25 -18.96 20.99 -15.28
N ASP A 26 -19.59 21.53 -14.22
CA ASP A 26 -18.87 22.32 -13.21
C ASP A 26 -18.01 21.43 -12.29
N LEU A 27 -18.47 20.21 -11.99
CA LEU A 27 -17.67 19.21 -11.27
C LEU A 27 -16.46 18.78 -12.12
N MET A 28 -16.65 18.57 -13.43
CA MET A 28 -15.59 18.29 -14.38
C MET A 28 -14.58 19.44 -14.48
N GLU A 29 -15.05 20.71 -14.55
CA GLU A 29 -14.17 21.90 -14.53
C GLU A 29 -13.32 21.97 -13.26
N ARG A 30 -13.90 21.62 -12.09
CA ARG A 30 -13.18 21.54 -10.81
C ARG A 30 -12.08 20.49 -10.85
N ALA A 31 -12.39 19.28 -11.36
CA ALA A 31 -11.42 18.21 -11.53
C ALA A 31 -10.30 18.58 -12.51
N ALA A 32 -10.66 19.12 -13.68
CA ALA A 32 -9.71 19.53 -14.70
C ALA A 32 -8.79 20.66 -14.20
N ARG A 33 -9.31 21.62 -13.40
CA ARG A 33 -8.50 22.68 -12.79
C ARG A 33 -7.44 22.09 -11.85
N THR A 34 -7.85 21.20 -10.96
CA THR A 34 -6.93 20.55 -10.02
C THR A 34 -5.86 19.71 -10.76
N LEU A 35 -6.25 19.01 -11.83
CA LEU A 35 -5.31 18.29 -12.70
C LEU A 35 -4.34 19.25 -13.39
N THR A 36 -4.85 20.34 -13.96
CA THR A 36 -4.02 21.32 -14.66
C THR A 36 -2.99 21.96 -13.72
N ASP A 37 -3.42 22.38 -12.53
CA ASP A 37 -2.54 22.97 -11.53
C ASP A 37 -1.40 22.00 -11.16
N ALA A 38 -1.71 20.71 -10.94
CA ALA A 38 -0.72 19.68 -10.67
C ALA A 38 0.21 19.39 -11.86
N ILE A 39 -0.29 19.46 -13.10
CA ILE A 39 0.49 19.31 -14.33
C ILE A 39 1.44 20.49 -14.50
N VAL A 40 0.95 21.72 -14.36
CA VAL A 40 1.74 22.95 -14.51
C VAL A 40 2.81 23.04 -13.42
N GLU A 41 2.49 22.71 -12.17
CA GLU A 41 3.47 22.69 -11.08
C GLU A 41 4.65 21.75 -11.37
N ARG A 42 4.39 20.56 -11.95
CA ARG A 42 5.43 19.56 -12.22
C ARG A 42 6.15 19.76 -13.55
N TYR A 43 5.45 20.19 -14.56
CA TYR A 43 5.90 20.13 -15.95
C TYR A 43 5.82 21.45 -16.70
N GLY A 44 5.23 22.52 -16.14
CA GLY A 44 5.08 23.81 -16.78
C GLY A 44 6.38 24.63 -16.88
N GLY A 45 6.35 25.66 -17.71
CA GLY A 45 7.33 26.78 -17.64
C GLY A 45 8.68 26.58 -18.32
N LYS A 46 8.90 25.58 -19.20
CA LYS A 46 10.20 25.37 -19.85
C LYS A 46 10.11 25.09 -21.36
N SER A 47 9.31 25.81 -22.10
CA SER A 47 9.10 25.54 -23.54
C SER A 47 8.60 24.14 -23.82
N ASN A 48 7.91 23.53 -22.84
CA ASN A 48 7.33 22.22 -22.97
C ASN A 48 6.16 22.26 -23.95
N PHE A 49 5.97 21.17 -24.66
CA PHE A 49 4.82 20.98 -25.54
C PHE A 49 3.97 19.85 -24.98
N PHE A 50 2.68 20.10 -24.76
CA PHE A 50 1.74 19.13 -24.22
C PHE A 50 0.95 18.49 -25.37
N ALA A 51 1.18 17.20 -25.60
CA ALA A 51 0.44 16.37 -26.55
C ALA A 51 -0.71 15.66 -25.80
N ILE A 52 -1.94 16.06 -26.03
CA ILE A 52 -3.10 15.60 -25.27
C ILE A 52 -3.91 14.62 -26.09
N PHE A 53 -4.01 13.36 -25.62
CA PHE A 53 -4.83 12.34 -26.25
C PHE A 53 -6.13 12.18 -25.45
N ALA A 54 -7.24 12.63 -26.06
CA ALA A 54 -8.56 12.63 -25.45
C ALA A 54 -9.45 11.54 -26.07
N GLY A 55 -10.18 10.82 -25.21
CA GLY A 55 -11.21 9.88 -25.67
C GLY A 55 -12.60 10.53 -25.75
N PRO A 56 -13.63 9.77 -26.16
CA PRO A 56 -14.98 10.31 -26.32
C PRO A 56 -15.79 10.39 -25.02
N GLY A 57 -15.29 9.85 -23.92
CA GLY A 57 -15.95 9.82 -22.61
C GLY A 57 -15.60 11.00 -21.71
N ASN A 58 -15.97 10.90 -20.42
CA ASN A 58 -15.73 11.98 -19.45
C ASN A 58 -14.25 12.26 -19.22
N ASN A 59 -13.39 11.22 -19.21
CA ASN A 59 -11.94 11.43 -19.11
C ASN A 59 -11.38 12.26 -20.29
N GLY A 60 -11.93 12.05 -21.49
CA GLY A 60 -11.65 12.94 -22.62
C GLY A 60 -12.18 14.33 -22.43
N GLY A 61 -13.33 14.50 -21.77
CA GLY A 61 -13.86 15.79 -21.37
C GLY A 61 -12.93 16.54 -20.42
N ASP A 62 -12.38 15.85 -19.41
CA ASP A 62 -11.34 16.40 -18.53
C ASP A 62 -10.09 16.79 -19.33
N ALA A 63 -9.63 15.94 -20.27
CA ALA A 63 -8.46 16.24 -21.10
C ALA A 63 -8.66 17.46 -22.00
N LEU A 64 -9.85 17.67 -22.56
CA LEU A 64 -10.19 18.85 -23.36
C LEU A 64 -10.24 20.14 -22.51
N ALA A 65 -10.76 20.03 -21.28
CA ALA A 65 -10.74 21.13 -20.32
C ALA A 65 -9.31 21.49 -19.90
N ILE A 66 -8.46 20.48 -19.63
CA ILE A 66 -7.03 20.65 -19.34
C ILE A 66 -6.33 21.38 -20.50
N ALA A 67 -6.60 21.00 -21.76
CA ALA A 67 -6.02 21.66 -22.92
C ALA A 67 -6.29 23.17 -22.92
N ARG A 68 -7.54 23.56 -22.67
CA ARG A 68 -7.96 24.98 -22.57
C ARG A 68 -7.27 25.68 -21.40
N MET A 69 -7.20 25.04 -20.24
CA MET A 69 -6.59 25.62 -19.05
C MET A 69 -5.06 25.72 -19.15
N LEU A 70 -4.39 24.82 -19.89
CA LEU A 70 -2.96 24.94 -20.22
C LEU A 70 -2.70 26.16 -21.11
N GLU A 71 -3.57 26.42 -22.12
CA GLU A 71 -3.48 27.63 -22.94
C GLU A 71 -3.69 28.90 -22.10
N GLU A 72 -4.67 28.90 -21.17
CA GLU A 72 -4.87 29.99 -20.21
C GLU A 72 -3.61 30.24 -19.34
N ALA A 73 -2.87 29.17 -19.01
CA ALA A 73 -1.61 29.24 -18.28
C ALA A 73 -0.40 29.65 -19.14
N GLY A 74 -0.58 29.84 -20.44
CA GLY A 74 0.47 30.22 -21.40
C GLY A 74 1.32 29.05 -21.91
N GLU A 75 0.88 27.81 -21.67
CA GLU A 75 1.56 26.61 -22.12
C GLU A 75 1.14 26.24 -23.57
N LYS A 76 2.01 25.55 -24.30
CA LYS A 76 1.72 25.09 -25.67
C LYS A 76 1.12 23.68 -25.64
N ALA A 77 -0.08 23.54 -26.15
CA ALA A 77 -0.79 22.28 -26.19
C ALA A 77 -1.36 22.00 -27.58
N GLU A 78 -1.51 20.73 -27.91
CA GLU A 78 -2.23 20.24 -29.08
C GLU A 78 -3.01 18.99 -28.70
N VAL A 79 -4.23 18.82 -29.24
CA VAL A 79 -5.15 17.76 -28.87
C VAL A 79 -5.35 16.80 -30.02
N TRP A 80 -5.35 15.50 -29.72
CA TRP A 80 -5.81 14.41 -30.57
C TRP A 80 -7.03 13.76 -29.92
N LEU A 81 -8.22 14.10 -30.46
CA LEU A 81 -9.50 13.56 -30.01
C LEU A 81 -9.83 12.28 -30.79
N ILE A 82 -9.93 11.17 -30.08
CA ILE A 82 -10.23 9.84 -30.67
C ILE A 82 -11.76 9.66 -30.63
N ASP A 83 -12.41 9.84 -31.77
CA ASP A 83 -13.87 9.75 -31.89
C ASP A 83 -14.32 8.97 -33.14
N PRO A 84 -14.08 7.62 -33.20
CA PRO A 84 -14.40 6.80 -34.36
C PRO A 84 -15.91 6.68 -34.63
N LYS A 85 -16.76 7.03 -33.65
CA LYS A 85 -18.23 6.87 -33.75
C LYS A 85 -18.97 8.20 -33.80
N SER A 86 -18.27 9.32 -33.78
CA SER A 86 -18.85 10.67 -33.67
C SER A 86 -19.88 10.77 -32.53
N LYS A 87 -19.52 10.17 -31.36
CA LYS A 87 -20.40 10.11 -30.18
C LYS A 87 -19.62 10.40 -28.91
N LEU A 88 -19.65 11.66 -28.52
CA LEU A 88 -19.05 12.14 -27.28
C LEU A 88 -20.03 12.06 -26.11
N SER A 89 -19.52 11.96 -24.86
CA SER A 89 -20.35 12.22 -23.69
C SER A 89 -20.79 13.68 -23.66
N PRO A 90 -21.90 14.03 -22.98
CA PRO A 90 -22.39 15.41 -22.95
C PRO A 90 -21.33 16.43 -22.51
N ASP A 91 -20.63 16.16 -21.41
CA ASP A 91 -19.60 17.06 -20.87
C ASP A 91 -18.35 17.13 -21.77
N CYS A 92 -17.98 16.01 -22.44
CA CYS A 92 -16.90 15.98 -23.42
C CYS A 92 -17.26 16.86 -24.65
N ALA A 93 -18.50 16.75 -25.15
CA ALA A 93 -18.97 17.57 -26.25
C ALA A 93 -18.98 19.07 -25.91
N GLU A 94 -19.42 19.43 -24.70
CA GLU A 94 -19.40 20.81 -24.23
C GLU A 94 -17.96 21.34 -24.11
N ASN A 95 -17.03 20.56 -23.53
CA ASN A 95 -15.63 20.97 -23.45
C ASN A 95 -14.96 21.07 -24.82
N LEU A 96 -15.35 20.24 -25.80
CA LEU A 96 -14.91 20.43 -27.17
C LEU A 96 -15.36 21.77 -27.75
N GLU A 97 -16.62 22.16 -27.55
CA GLU A 97 -17.13 23.45 -28.02
C GLU A 97 -16.48 24.65 -27.29
N ARG A 98 -16.12 24.47 -26.02
CA ARG A 98 -15.36 25.51 -25.27
C ARG A 98 -13.94 25.63 -25.84
N LEU A 99 -13.25 24.49 -26.10
CA LEU A 99 -11.87 24.47 -26.62
C LEU A 99 -11.78 25.01 -28.06
N LYS A 100 -12.78 24.78 -28.90
CA LYS A 100 -12.85 25.36 -30.27
C LYS A 100 -12.79 26.88 -30.31
N LYS A 101 -13.07 27.55 -29.19
CA LYS A 101 -12.99 29.03 -29.09
C LYS A 101 -11.57 29.51 -28.72
N CYS A 102 -10.66 28.59 -28.44
CA CYS A 102 -9.27 28.80 -28.10
C CYS A 102 -8.36 28.63 -29.32
N ALA A 103 -7.08 28.96 -29.18
CA ALA A 103 -6.08 28.82 -30.25
C ALA A 103 -5.47 27.41 -30.30
N THR A 104 -5.70 26.58 -29.29
CA THR A 104 -5.15 25.21 -29.21
C THR A 104 -5.60 24.35 -30.39
N PRO A 105 -4.68 23.77 -31.19
CA PRO A 105 -5.02 22.90 -32.31
C PRO A 105 -5.73 21.62 -31.88
N ILE A 106 -6.74 21.21 -32.64
CA ILE A 106 -7.54 20.01 -32.39
C ILE A 106 -7.51 19.11 -33.62
N ASN A 107 -6.98 17.90 -33.47
CA ASN A 107 -6.97 16.86 -34.50
C ASN A 107 -8.00 15.79 -34.13
N ILE A 108 -8.89 15.43 -35.03
CA ILE A 108 -9.86 14.37 -34.78
C ILE A 108 -9.36 13.07 -35.43
N LEU A 109 -9.14 12.03 -34.63
CA LEU A 109 -8.80 10.70 -35.07
C LEU A 109 -10.09 9.88 -35.22
N GLY A 110 -10.42 9.52 -36.46
CA GLY A 110 -11.61 8.73 -36.83
C GLY A 110 -11.38 7.23 -36.71
N ASN A 111 -11.67 6.49 -37.80
CA ASN A 111 -11.55 5.01 -37.80
C ASN A 111 -10.15 4.52 -38.12
N GLU A 112 -9.30 5.32 -38.77
CA GLU A 112 -7.93 4.98 -39.14
C GLU A 112 -6.95 5.77 -38.25
N PHE A 113 -5.96 5.07 -37.70
CA PHE A 113 -4.92 5.69 -36.94
C PHE A 113 -3.85 6.30 -37.84
N ALA A 114 -3.64 7.60 -37.70
CA ALA A 114 -2.52 8.30 -38.28
C ALA A 114 -1.58 8.78 -37.16
N ALA A 115 -0.35 8.26 -37.16
CA ALA A 115 0.62 8.59 -36.10
C ALA A 115 0.96 10.09 -36.12
N PRO A 116 0.72 10.82 -35.02
CA PRO A 116 1.11 12.22 -34.90
C PRO A 116 2.64 12.39 -34.94
N GLN A 117 3.09 13.52 -35.52
CA GLN A 117 4.48 13.94 -35.38
C GLN A 117 4.62 14.79 -34.11
N LEU A 118 5.14 14.18 -33.05
CA LEU A 118 5.33 14.89 -31.79
C LEU A 118 6.73 15.50 -31.69
N PRO A 119 6.89 16.69 -31.08
CA PRO A 119 8.21 17.23 -30.75
C PRO A 119 8.97 16.30 -29.80
N LYS A 120 10.30 16.27 -29.91
CA LYS A 120 11.14 15.58 -28.94
C LYS A 120 10.93 16.18 -27.55
N ASN A 121 10.94 15.34 -26.52
CA ASN A 121 10.74 15.73 -25.12
C ASN A 121 9.37 16.39 -24.84
N CYS A 122 8.35 16.11 -25.62
CA CYS A 122 7.00 16.52 -25.28
C CYS A 122 6.48 15.79 -24.04
N ILE A 123 5.44 16.36 -23.44
CA ILE A 123 4.69 15.73 -22.36
C ILE A 123 3.38 15.21 -22.94
N ILE A 124 3.17 13.92 -22.87
CA ILE A 124 1.93 13.28 -23.31
C ILE A 124 0.96 13.25 -22.13
N ILE A 125 -0.23 13.80 -22.33
CA ILE A 125 -1.36 13.69 -21.40
C ILE A 125 -2.29 12.61 -21.93
N ASP A 126 -2.40 11.49 -21.18
CA ASP A 126 -3.31 10.41 -21.47
C ASP A 126 -4.66 10.63 -20.78
N GLY A 127 -5.65 11.02 -21.56
CA GLY A 127 -7.05 11.19 -21.17
C GLY A 127 -8.00 10.37 -22.05
N ILE A 128 -7.56 9.23 -22.60
CA ILE A 128 -8.40 8.43 -23.52
C ILE A 128 -9.51 7.73 -22.74
N PHE A 129 -9.17 6.98 -21.68
CA PHE A 129 -10.12 6.25 -20.85
C PHE A 129 -9.87 6.52 -19.36
N GLY A 130 -10.93 6.75 -18.62
CA GLY A 130 -10.91 6.78 -17.16
C GLY A 130 -11.27 5.43 -16.54
N SER A 131 -11.48 5.41 -15.24
CA SER A 131 -11.84 4.22 -14.45
C SER A 131 -13.11 3.49 -14.91
N GLY A 132 -13.91 4.13 -15.76
CA GLY A 132 -15.15 3.57 -16.32
C GLY A 132 -14.97 2.51 -17.41
N LEU A 133 -13.75 2.19 -17.82
CA LEU A 133 -13.47 1.18 -18.84
C LEU A 133 -13.89 -0.21 -18.32
N ASN A 134 -14.69 -0.93 -19.11
CA ASN A 134 -15.21 -2.26 -18.76
C ASN A 134 -14.88 -3.34 -19.81
N LYS A 135 -14.13 -2.99 -20.85
CA LYS A 135 -13.67 -3.88 -21.92
C LYS A 135 -12.23 -3.52 -22.30
N PRO A 136 -11.44 -4.46 -22.82
CA PRO A 136 -10.12 -4.14 -23.37
C PRO A 136 -10.18 -3.02 -24.40
N ALA A 137 -9.13 -2.21 -24.49
CA ALA A 137 -8.99 -1.24 -25.57
C ALA A 137 -8.72 -1.98 -26.89
N GLU A 138 -9.48 -1.64 -27.93
CA GLU A 138 -9.42 -2.27 -29.26
C GLU A 138 -9.37 -1.21 -30.37
N GLY A 139 -9.02 -1.64 -31.60
CA GLY A 139 -8.97 -0.78 -32.78
C GLY A 139 -8.08 0.44 -32.58
N ILE A 140 -8.57 1.60 -33.06
CA ILE A 140 -7.82 2.86 -32.99
C ILE A 140 -7.37 3.25 -31.58
N PHE A 141 -8.13 2.91 -30.54
CA PHE A 141 -7.73 3.15 -29.16
C PHE A 141 -6.49 2.34 -28.79
N ALA A 142 -6.45 1.05 -29.11
CA ALA A 142 -5.29 0.20 -28.87
C ALA A 142 -4.08 0.65 -29.68
N GLU A 143 -4.29 1.09 -30.94
CA GLU A 143 -3.22 1.62 -31.79
C GLU A 143 -2.64 2.91 -31.23
N THR A 144 -3.50 3.83 -30.75
CA THR A 144 -3.08 5.07 -30.07
C THR A 144 -2.31 4.77 -28.80
N ILE A 145 -2.76 3.84 -27.96
CA ILE A 145 -2.06 3.43 -26.73
C ILE A 145 -0.67 2.88 -27.06
N ARG A 146 -0.57 2.00 -28.05
CA ARG A 146 0.74 1.47 -28.49
C ARG A 146 1.67 2.56 -29.04
N PHE A 147 1.11 3.52 -29.79
CA PHE A 147 1.87 4.69 -30.24
C PHE A 147 2.40 5.52 -29.06
N ILE A 148 1.55 5.85 -28.07
CA ILE A 148 1.93 6.59 -26.86
C ILE A 148 3.07 5.86 -26.13
N ASN A 149 2.94 4.55 -25.94
CA ASN A 149 3.96 3.73 -25.27
C ASN A 149 5.29 3.66 -26.04
N GLY A 150 5.27 3.86 -27.36
CA GLY A 150 6.46 3.89 -28.23
C GLY A 150 7.15 5.25 -28.32
N CYS A 151 6.59 6.32 -27.75
CA CYS A 151 7.15 7.67 -27.79
C CYS A 151 8.27 7.87 -26.76
N GLU A 152 9.34 8.56 -27.15
CA GLU A 152 10.34 9.08 -26.22
C GLU A 152 9.81 10.36 -25.54
N ALA A 153 8.82 10.22 -24.66
CA ALA A 153 8.11 11.32 -24.03
C ALA A 153 7.80 11.00 -22.56
N THR A 154 7.64 12.02 -21.72
CA THR A 154 7.06 11.84 -20.39
C THR A 154 5.54 11.66 -20.52
N ILE A 155 5.01 10.55 -20.04
CA ILE A 155 3.58 10.22 -20.12
C ILE A 155 2.93 10.46 -18.76
N VAL A 156 1.91 11.31 -18.75
CA VAL A 156 1.08 11.64 -17.58
C VAL A 156 -0.34 11.15 -17.84
N ALA A 157 -0.79 10.17 -17.07
CA ALA A 157 -2.17 9.70 -17.13
C ALA A 157 -3.06 10.50 -16.18
N ILE A 158 -4.23 10.93 -16.66
CA ILE A 158 -5.25 11.54 -15.82
C ILE A 158 -6.26 10.49 -15.36
N ASP A 159 -6.57 10.49 -14.07
CA ASP A 159 -7.38 9.55 -13.31
C ASP A 159 -6.79 8.13 -13.23
N ILE A 160 -6.54 7.48 -14.37
CA ILE A 160 -6.00 6.12 -14.47
C ILE A 160 -5.34 5.94 -15.86
N PRO A 161 -4.23 5.24 -15.99
CA PRO A 161 -3.66 4.92 -17.29
C PRO A 161 -4.67 4.24 -18.20
N SER A 162 -4.86 4.77 -19.42
CA SER A 162 -5.85 4.23 -20.35
C SER A 162 -5.59 2.76 -20.66
N GLY A 163 -6.64 1.97 -20.63
CA GLY A 163 -6.57 0.50 -20.76
C GLY A 163 -6.45 -0.24 -19.42
N LEU A 164 -6.04 0.40 -18.35
CA LEU A 164 -6.02 -0.18 -16.99
C LEU A 164 -7.41 -0.13 -16.37
N HIS A 165 -7.86 -1.20 -15.74
CA HIS A 165 -9.10 -1.23 -14.98
C HIS A 165 -8.89 -0.73 -13.54
N GLY A 166 -9.93 -0.14 -12.95
CA GLY A 166 -9.90 0.34 -11.58
C GLY A 166 -9.78 -0.75 -10.51
N GLU A 167 -10.22 -1.98 -10.81
CA GLU A 167 -10.22 -3.10 -9.86
C GLU A 167 -9.26 -4.21 -10.28
N SER A 168 -9.67 -5.08 -11.22
CA SER A 168 -8.90 -6.26 -11.66
C SER A 168 -8.60 -6.23 -13.15
N ASN A 169 -7.40 -6.66 -13.54
CA ASN A 169 -6.91 -6.67 -14.92
C ASN A 169 -6.61 -8.08 -15.46
N GLY A 170 -7.15 -9.12 -14.86
CA GLY A 170 -6.76 -10.51 -15.08
C GLY A 170 -6.84 -11.05 -16.52
N SER A 171 -7.52 -10.37 -17.45
CA SER A 171 -7.69 -10.80 -18.85
C SER A 171 -7.31 -9.75 -19.90
N PHE A 172 -6.68 -8.63 -19.49
CA PHE A 172 -6.33 -7.54 -20.40
C PHE A 172 -4.96 -7.74 -21.04
N ASP A 173 -4.87 -7.39 -22.32
CA ASP A 173 -3.59 -7.34 -23.02
C ASP A 173 -2.77 -6.14 -22.54
N ALA A 174 -1.64 -6.44 -21.90
CA ALA A 174 -0.73 -5.45 -21.35
C ALA A 174 -0.21 -4.45 -22.43
N GLN A 175 -0.19 -4.83 -23.70
CA GLN A 175 0.24 -3.95 -24.80
C GLN A 175 -0.77 -2.83 -25.07
N ASN A 176 -2.02 -3.00 -24.65
CA ASN A 176 -3.10 -2.04 -24.83
C ASN A 176 -3.40 -1.25 -23.54
N ILE A 177 -2.42 -1.14 -22.65
CA ILE A 177 -2.45 -0.30 -21.45
C ILE A 177 -1.34 0.74 -21.56
N VAL A 178 -1.63 2.00 -21.25
CA VAL A 178 -0.64 3.09 -21.21
C VAL A 178 0.36 2.82 -20.08
N HIS A 179 1.65 3.00 -20.37
CA HIS A 179 2.73 2.96 -19.38
C HIS A 179 3.03 4.39 -18.93
N ALA A 180 2.29 4.88 -17.97
CA ALA A 180 2.49 6.23 -17.46
C ALA A 180 3.77 6.34 -16.63
N HIS A 181 4.44 7.49 -16.70
CA HIS A 181 5.51 7.88 -15.77
C HIS A 181 4.90 8.46 -14.49
N THR A 182 3.79 9.18 -14.65
CA THR A 182 3.01 9.75 -13.54
C THR A 182 1.52 9.55 -13.77
N THR A 183 0.79 9.16 -12.74
CA THR A 183 -0.67 9.08 -12.75
C THR A 183 -1.25 10.07 -11.74
N LEU A 184 -2.08 10.99 -12.20
CA LEU A 184 -2.80 11.96 -11.38
C LEU A 184 -4.23 11.47 -11.17
N THR A 185 -4.48 10.76 -10.05
CA THR A 185 -5.78 10.13 -9.80
C THR A 185 -6.70 11.03 -8.99
N LEU A 186 -7.98 11.03 -9.35
CA LEU A 186 -8.98 11.92 -8.76
C LEU A 186 -9.58 11.31 -7.49
N GLN A 187 -9.55 12.06 -6.41
CA GLN A 187 -10.15 11.87 -5.09
C GLN A 187 -9.74 10.59 -4.36
N PHE A 188 -9.67 9.43 -5.03
CA PHE A 188 -9.43 8.13 -4.41
C PHE A 188 -8.39 7.32 -5.18
N PRO A 189 -7.53 6.55 -4.49
CA PRO A 189 -6.69 5.57 -5.16
C PRO A 189 -7.57 4.46 -5.76
N LYS A 190 -7.16 3.92 -6.90
CA LYS A 190 -7.82 2.75 -7.48
C LYS A 190 -7.20 1.47 -6.91
N LEU A 191 -8.01 0.44 -6.68
CA LEU A 191 -7.52 -0.83 -6.13
C LEU A 191 -6.41 -1.43 -7.01
N SER A 192 -6.52 -1.27 -8.32
CA SER A 192 -5.53 -1.75 -9.30
C SER A 192 -4.12 -1.16 -9.10
N PHE A 193 -3.99 0.06 -8.54
CA PHE A 193 -2.68 0.69 -8.27
C PHE A 193 -1.90 -0.02 -7.17
N LEU A 194 -2.60 -0.75 -6.30
CA LEU A 194 -2.03 -1.46 -5.17
C LEU A 194 -1.64 -2.91 -5.52
N MET A 195 -1.81 -3.29 -6.80
CA MET A 195 -1.51 -4.63 -7.30
C MET A 195 -0.14 -4.65 -7.99
N PRO A 196 0.82 -5.50 -7.56
CA PRO A 196 2.18 -5.52 -8.10
C PRO A 196 2.26 -5.71 -9.61
N ALA A 197 1.30 -6.43 -10.21
CA ALA A 197 1.25 -6.65 -11.64
C ALA A 197 1.03 -5.37 -12.47
N ASN A 198 0.52 -4.31 -11.83
CA ASN A 198 0.13 -3.07 -12.48
C ASN A 198 1.13 -1.92 -12.26
N ASP A 199 2.14 -2.10 -11.43
CA ASP A 199 3.15 -1.09 -11.10
C ASP A 199 3.78 -0.43 -12.34
N LYS A 200 4.12 -1.26 -13.34
CA LYS A 200 4.69 -0.81 -14.62
C LYS A 200 3.78 0.09 -15.45
N PHE A 201 2.49 0.15 -15.16
CA PHE A 201 1.53 0.99 -15.89
C PHE A 201 1.26 2.31 -15.20
N THR A 202 1.29 2.33 -13.87
CA THR A 202 0.87 3.50 -13.08
C THR A 202 1.96 4.53 -12.89
N GLY A 203 3.22 4.12 -12.90
CA GLY A 203 4.34 4.98 -12.52
C GLY A 203 4.15 5.52 -11.10
N GLU A 204 4.70 6.71 -10.85
CA GLU A 204 4.44 7.43 -9.62
C GLU A 204 3.02 8.02 -9.65
N TRP A 205 2.16 7.65 -8.68
CA TRP A 205 0.79 8.14 -8.67
C TRP A 205 0.49 9.06 -7.48
N HIS A 206 -0.33 10.07 -7.73
CA HIS A 206 -0.72 11.09 -6.75
C HIS A 206 -2.24 11.23 -6.69
N ILE A 207 -2.77 11.29 -5.48
CA ILE A 207 -4.21 11.51 -5.24
C ILE A 207 -4.48 13.01 -5.21
N LEU A 208 -5.34 13.48 -6.10
CA LEU A 208 -5.78 14.86 -6.17
C LEU A 208 -7.18 14.98 -5.57
N ASN A 209 -7.32 15.80 -4.54
CA ASN A 209 -8.61 16.09 -3.92
C ASN A 209 -9.39 17.08 -4.78
N ILE A 210 -10.53 16.65 -5.33
CA ILE A 210 -11.42 17.48 -6.14
C ILE A 210 -12.64 17.99 -5.37
N GLY A 211 -12.64 17.83 -4.04
CA GLY A 211 -13.68 18.36 -3.18
C GLY A 211 -15.04 17.68 -3.35
N LEU A 212 -15.07 16.34 -3.46
CA LEU A 212 -16.35 15.61 -3.43
C LEU A 212 -16.99 15.72 -2.05
N SER A 213 -18.34 15.70 -2.02
CA SER A 213 -19.11 15.81 -0.79
C SER A 213 -18.74 14.75 0.24
N SER A 214 -18.31 15.14 1.43
CA SER A 214 -17.98 14.24 2.53
C SER A 214 -19.17 13.34 2.90
N ARG A 215 -20.39 13.88 2.86
CA ARG A 215 -21.63 13.14 3.07
C ARG A 215 -21.80 12.04 2.02
N ALA A 216 -21.57 12.32 0.74
CA ALA A 216 -21.65 11.34 -0.33
C ALA A 216 -20.62 10.21 -0.16
N ILE A 217 -19.41 10.55 0.31
CA ILE A 217 -18.34 9.59 0.62
C ILE A 217 -18.69 8.71 1.83
N GLU A 218 -19.25 9.29 2.88
CA GLU A 218 -19.62 8.58 4.09
C GLU A 218 -20.75 7.56 3.87
N GLU A 219 -21.75 7.92 3.04
CA GLU A 219 -22.88 7.07 2.70
C GLU A 219 -22.47 5.79 1.92
N GLN A 220 -21.33 5.81 1.24
CA GLN A 220 -20.82 4.63 0.54
C GLN A 220 -20.04 3.70 1.49
N LYS A 221 -20.41 2.42 1.47
CA LYS A 221 -19.74 1.39 2.26
C LYS A 221 -18.53 0.84 1.48
N SER A 222 -17.41 0.68 2.15
CA SER A 222 -16.25 -0.03 1.64
C SER A 222 -15.61 -0.82 2.77
N ASN A 223 -15.04 -1.96 2.44
CA ASN A 223 -14.17 -2.74 3.32
C ASN A 223 -12.69 -2.63 2.92
N LEU A 224 -12.38 -1.71 1.98
CA LEU A 224 -11.02 -1.45 1.49
C LEU A 224 -10.62 -0.04 1.90
N PHE A 225 -9.44 0.09 2.49
CA PHE A 225 -8.93 1.35 3.01
C PHE A 225 -7.47 1.59 2.61
N TYR A 226 -7.15 2.82 2.27
CA TYR A 226 -5.77 3.31 2.13
C TYR A 226 -5.40 4.06 3.40
N THR A 227 -4.35 3.63 4.07
CA THR A 227 -3.96 4.17 5.38
C THR A 227 -3.29 5.53 5.23
N GLU A 228 -3.79 6.53 5.95
CA GLU A 228 -3.28 7.90 5.94
C GLU A 228 -2.63 8.25 7.28
N ARG A 229 -1.65 9.18 7.24
CA ARG A 229 -0.91 9.64 8.42
C ARG A 229 -1.82 10.12 9.56
N ALA A 230 -2.81 10.96 9.23
CA ALA A 230 -3.70 11.54 10.23
C ALA A 230 -4.51 10.48 10.99
N GLU A 231 -4.91 9.40 10.28
CA GLU A 231 -5.63 8.28 10.85
C GLU A 231 -4.77 7.51 11.86
N ILE A 232 -3.51 7.23 11.51
CA ILE A 232 -2.58 6.53 12.42
C ILE A 232 -2.22 7.43 13.61
N ALA A 233 -1.99 8.72 13.41
CA ALA A 233 -1.71 9.66 14.49
C ALA A 233 -2.86 9.70 15.52
N ALA A 234 -4.11 9.69 15.05
CA ALA A 234 -5.30 9.67 15.91
C ALA A 234 -5.44 8.38 16.74
N MET A 235 -4.78 7.29 16.36
CA MET A 235 -4.77 6.03 17.12
C MET A 235 -3.74 6.03 18.25
N LEU A 236 -2.81 7.00 18.30
CA LEU A 236 -1.72 7.01 19.27
C LEU A 236 -2.14 7.76 20.54
N PRO A 237 -2.22 7.08 21.71
CA PRO A 237 -2.51 7.75 22.96
C PRO A 237 -1.31 8.55 23.46
N THR A 238 -1.59 9.70 24.06
CA THR A 238 -0.58 10.49 24.75
C THR A 238 -0.07 9.73 26.00
N ARG A 239 1.24 9.71 26.21
CA ARG A 239 1.84 9.10 27.37
C ARG A 239 1.55 9.93 28.65
N ASN A 240 1.09 9.27 29.69
CA ASN A 240 0.85 9.93 30.98
C ASN A 240 2.18 10.18 31.70
N LYS A 241 2.33 11.35 32.35
CA LYS A 241 3.51 11.71 33.10
C LYS A 241 3.83 10.75 34.27
N PHE A 242 2.81 10.12 34.85
CA PHE A 242 2.95 9.20 35.99
C PHE A 242 3.01 7.73 35.60
N SER A 243 3.09 7.43 34.30
CA SER A 243 3.22 6.04 33.81
C SER A 243 4.58 5.45 34.20
N HIS A 244 4.59 4.16 34.45
CA HIS A 244 5.78 3.36 34.70
C HIS A 244 5.91 2.22 33.65
N LYS A 245 7.03 1.52 33.65
CA LYS A 245 7.31 0.46 32.68
C LYS A 245 6.24 -0.64 32.62
N GLY A 246 5.56 -0.93 33.74
CA GLY A 246 4.49 -1.94 33.78
C GLY A 246 3.24 -1.55 32.97
N ASP A 247 2.95 -0.25 32.82
CA ASP A 247 1.79 0.24 32.07
C ASP A 247 1.94 0.02 30.55
N TYR A 248 3.18 -0.22 30.09
CA TYR A 248 3.50 -0.44 28.68
C TYR A 248 3.78 -1.91 28.37
N GLY A 249 3.33 -2.82 29.25
CA GLY A 249 3.33 -4.25 29.05
C GLY A 249 4.70 -4.93 29.18
N HIS A 250 4.66 -6.25 29.21
CA HIS A 250 5.83 -7.10 29.23
C HIS A 250 5.79 -8.04 28.01
N ALA A 251 6.61 -7.76 27.01
CA ALA A 251 6.71 -8.53 25.77
C ALA A 251 7.60 -9.76 25.96
N LEU A 252 7.22 -10.90 25.36
CA LEU A 252 8.06 -12.07 25.19
C LEU A 252 8.39 -12.28 23.72
N LEU A 253 9.66 -12.29 23.36
CA LEU A 253 10.15 -12.66 22.03
C LEU A 253 10.80 -14.06 22.10
N VAL A 254 10.33 -15.00 21.29
CA VAL A 254 10.91 -16.33 21.12
C VAL A 254 11.59 -16.37 19.75
N ALA A 255 12.91 -16.23 19.71
CA ALA A 255 13.63 -15.98 18.47
C ALA A 255 15.09 -16.44 18.52
N GLY A 256 15.65 -16.64 17.35
CA GLY A 256 17.03 -16.99 17.14
C GLY A 256 17.31 -18.48 17.24
N SER A 257 18.29 -18.92 16.48
CA SER A 257 18.96 -20.21 16.53
C SER A 257 20.44 -20.00 16.29
N ARG A 258 21.25 -21.05 16.34
CA ARG A 258 22.69 -20.96 16.04
C ARG A 258 22.91 -20.34 14.65
N GLY A 259 23.66 -19.24 14.57
CA GLY A 259 23.90 -18.47 13.34
C GLY A 259 22.81 -17.48 12.98
N MET A 260 21.70 -17.40 13.74
CA MET A 260 20.55 -16.53 13.47
C MET A 260 20.25 -15.57 14.64
N ALA A 261 21.25 -15.23 15.45
CA ALA A 261 21.11 -14.27 16.55
C ALA A 261 20.68 -12.86 16.04
N GLY A 262 21.08 -12.49 14.83
CA GLY A 262 20.77 -11.20 14.23
C GLY A 262 19.27 -10.91 14.11
N ALA A 263 18.47 -11.91 13.74
CA ALA A 263 17.00 -11.79 13.67
C ALA A 263 16.39 -11.47 15.05
N ALA A 264 16.85 -12.18 16.11
CA ALA A 264 16.42 -11.91 17.48
C ALA A 264 16.85 -10.51 17.97
N ILE A 265 18.05 -10.03 17.59
CA ILE A 265 18.54 -8.69 17.95
C ILE A 265 17.70 -7.61 17.27
N LEU A 266 17.43 -7.71 15.98
CA LEU A 266 16.64 -6.73 15.24
C LEU A 266 15.21 -6.64 15.80
N ALA A 267 14.55 -7.77 16.02
CA ALA A 267 13.23 -7.82 16.61
C ALA A 267 13.23 -7.26 18.05
N ALA A 268 14.21 -7.59 18.88
CA ALA A 268 14.31 -7.09 20.24
C ALA A 268 14.52 -5.57 20.29
N ARG A 269 15.44 -5.03 19.48
CA ARG A 269 15.68 -3.59 19.37
C ARG A 269 14.44 -2.86 18.87
N ALA A 270 13.76 -3.37 17.85
CA ALA A 270 12.54 -2.81 17.32
C ALA A 270 11.41 -2.81 18.37
N THR A 271 11.29 -3.86 19.19
CA THR A 271 10.32 -3.94 20.29
C THR A 271 10.55 -2.82 21.31
N LEU A 272 11.78 -2.64 21.75
CA LEU A 272 12.13 -1.59 22.73
C LEU A 272 11.96 -0.19 22.14
N ARG A 273 12.40 0.03 20.90
CA ARG A 273 12.22 1.32 20.16
C ARG A 273 10.75 1.64 19.87
N SER A 274 9.86 0.65 19.93
CA SER A 274 8.40 0.83 19.77
C SER A 274 7.66 0.93 21.11
N GLY A 275 8.40 1.06 22.20
CA GLY A 275 7.88 1.51 23.49
C GLY A 275 7.27 0.42 24.37
N ALA A 276 7.59 -0.86 24.19
CA ALA A 276 7.32 -1.90 25.17
C ALA A 276 8.02 -1.55 26.51
N GLY A 277 7.31 -1.74 27.62
CA GLY A 277 7.84 -1.39 28.94
C GLY A 277 8.90 -2.36 29.44
N LEU A 278 8.73 -3.64 29.14
CA LEU A 278 9.68 -4.72 29.47
C LEU A 278 9.75 -5.69 28.28
N LEU A 279 10.94 -6.25 28.06
CA LEU A 279 11.17 -7.28 27.05
C LEU A 279 11.95 -8.45 27.66
N SER A 280 11.43 -9.67 27.46
CA SER A 280 12.18 -10.91 27.65
C SER A 280 12.39 -11.58 26.30
N VAL A 281 13.58 -12.11 26.08
CA VAL A 281 13.92 -12.86 24.85
C VAL A 281 14.23 -14.30 25.24
N SER A 282 13.39 -15.23 24.78
CA SER A 282 13.69 -16.67 24.87
C SER A 282 14.50 -17.06 23.66
N THR A 283 15.74 -17.49 23.89
CA THR A 283 16.71 -17.79 22.84
C THR A 283 17.60 -18.98 23.26
N PRO A 284 18.16 -19.76 22.31
CA PRO A 284 19.11 -20.81 22.62
C PRO A 284 20.35 -20.29 23.38
N GLN A 285 20.98 -21.16 24.15
CA GLN A 285 22.12 -20.82 25.01
C GLN A 285 23.26 -20.14 24.22
N CYS A 286 23.54 -20.58 22.98
CA CYS A 286 24.58 -20.00 22.13
C CYS A 286 24.37 -18.52 21.82
N ASN A 287 23.15 -17.99 21.91
CA ASN A 287 22.83 -16.60 21.63
C ASN A 287 22.77 -15.72 22.88
N ASN A 288 22.82 -16.29 24.10
CA ASN A 288 22.60 -15.55 25.33
C ASN A 288 23.57 -14.36 25.50
N CYS A 289 24.88 -14.60 25.44
CA CYS A 289 25.87 -13.52 25.56
C CYS A 289 25.76 -12.50 24.42
N ILE A 290 25.42 -12.96 23.20
CA ILE A 290 25.25 -12.10 22.03
C ILE A 290 24.09 -11.11 22.26
N LEU A 291 22.95 -11.61 22.74
CA LEU A 291 21.76 -10.81 23.02
C LEU A 291 22.01 -9.80 24.14
N GLN A 292 22.59 -10.23 25.26
CA GLN A 292 22.90 -9.35 26.41
C GLN A 292 23.90 -8.26 26.05
N THR A 293 24.82 -8.52 25.13
CA THR A 293 25.78 -7.52 24.63
C THR A 293 25.10 -6.52 23.66
N ALA A 294 24.29 -7.03 22.74
CA ALA A 294 23.69 -6.21 21.67
C ALA A 294 22.42 -5.46 22.11
N VAL A 295 21.70 -5.96 23.11
CA VAL A 295 20.42 -5.42 23.60
C VAL A 295 20.41 -5.51 25.14
N PRO A 296 21.21 -4.69 25.85
CA PRO A 296 21.35 -4.81 27.31
C PRO A 296 20.06 -4.53 28.09
N GLU A 297 19.09 -3.87 27.48
CA GLU A 297 17.77 -3.61 28.10
C GLU A 297 16.85 -4.84 28.11
N ALA A 298 17.14 -5.87 27.30
CA ALA A 298 16.35 -7.09 27.24
C ALA A 298 16.83 -8.13 28.26
N MET A 299 15.88 -8.76 28.93
CA MET A 299 16.16 -9.95 29.75
C MET A 299 16.24 -11.17 28.84
N THR A 300 17.18 -12.09 29.08
CA THR A 300 17.27 -13.34 28.33
C THR A 300 16.74 -14.52 29.16
N LEU A 301 16.12 -15.48 28.47
CA LEU A 301 15.60 -16.72 29.03
C LEU A 301 16.16 -17.91 28.25
N PRO A 302 16.60 -18.97 28.92
CA PRO A 302 17.08 -20.16 28.22
C PRO A 302 15.91 -20.86 27.50
N ALA A 303 16.11 -21.19 26.22
CA ALA A 303 15.15 -21.93 25.38
C ALA A 303 15.28 -23.48 25.48
N GLY A 304 15.92 -23.98 26.53
CA GLY A 304 16.09 -25.41 26.81
C GLY A 304 17.08 -26.15 25.88
N GLY A 305 17.68 -25.48 24.89
CA GLY A 305 18.64 -26.07 23.97
C GLY A 305 19.87 -25.21 23.75
N GLU A 306 20.97 -25.82 23.32
CA GLU A 306 22.22 -25.12 22.98
C GLU A 306 22.08 -24.32 21.68
N ASN A 307 21.48 -24.90 20.64
CA ASN A 307 21.52 -24.37 19.28
C ASN A 307 20.15 -23.88 18.74
N HIS A 308 19.04 -24.38 19.29
CA HIS A 308 17.68 -24.08 18.84
C HIS A 308 16.69 -24.22 20.00
N LEU A 309 15.46 -23.78 19.78
CA LEU A 309 14.36 -23.90 20.75
C LEU A 309 14.02 -25.39 20.98
N CYS A 310 14.14 -25.85 22.20
CA CYS A 310 13.77 -27.20 22.60
C CYS A 310 12.63 -27.25 23.63
N THR A 311 12.48 -26.19 24.44
CA THR A 311 11.46 -26.09 25.48
C THR A 311 10.72 -24.74 25.34
N PRO A 312 9.37 -24.77 25.26
CA PRO A 312 8.62 -23.52 25.20
C PRO A 312 8.75 -22.76 26.53
N PRO A 313 8.90 -21.43 26.50
CA PRO A 313 8.86 -20.64 27.73
C PRO A 313 7.43 -20.56 28.29
N ALA A 314 7.31 -20.40 29.62
CA ALA A 314 6.07 -20.10 30.28
C ALA A 314 5.59 -18.67 29.89
N THR A 315 4.28 -18.50 29.66
CA THR A 315 3.74 -17.25 29.05
C THR A 315 2.88 -16.40 29.99
N GLU A 316 2.54 -16.87 31.19
CA GLU A 316 1.50 -16.31 32.07
C GLU A 316 1.79 -14.88 32.54
N ARG A 317 3.06 -14.47 32.60
CA ARG A 317 3.47 -13.14 33.07
C ARG A 317 3.60 -12.11 31.94
N TYR A 318 3.42 -12.52 30.69
CA TYR A 318 3.58 -11.64 29.52
C TYR A 318 2.23 -11.16 29.01
N THR A 319 2.24 -10.00 28.38
CA THR A 319 1.04 -9.39 27.79
C THR A 319 0.89 -9.69 26.32
N ALA A 320 2.00 -10.04 25.64
CA ALA A 320 2.02 -10.54 24.27
C ALA A 320 3.28 -11.39 24.02
N VAL A 321 3.20 -12.29 23.04
CA VAL A 321 4.30 -13.19 22.67
C VAL A 321 4.56 -13.06 21.17
N ALA A 322 5.82 -12.91 20.73
CA ALA A 322 6.19 -13.08 19.33
C ALA A 322 7.08 -14.31 19.17
N VAL A 323 6.90 -15.03 18.07
CA VAL A 323 7.70 -16.22 17.78
C VAL A 323 8.00 -16.33 16.28
N GLY A 324 9.24 -16.71 15.94
CA GLY A 324 9.60 -17.06 14.57
C GLY A 324 10.88 -16.47 14.00
N PRO A 325 11.25 -15.20 14.26
CA PRO A 325 12.48 -14.62 13.72
C PRO A 325 13.71 -15.50 13.99
N GLY A 326 14.30 -16.06 12.92
CA GLY A 326 15.51 -16.90 13.01
C GLY A 326 15.38 -18.13 13.88
N LEU A 327 14.19 -18.68 14.05
CA LEU A 327 13.91 -19.79 14.98
C LEU A 327 14.47 -21.12 14.49
N GLY A 328 14.55 -21.31 13.17
CA GLY A 328 14.84 -22.59 12.53
C GLY A 328 13.61 -23.53 12.52
N THR A 329 13.74 -24.63 11.80
CA THR A 329 12.65 -25.60 11.58
C THR A 329 13.02 -26.99 12.03
N ALA A 330 13.88 -27.14 13.07
CA ALA A 330 14.25 -28.43 13.66
C ALA A 330 13.01 -29.11 14.28
N ALA A 331 13.01 -30.44 14.35
CA ALA A 331 11.89 -31.23 14.87
C ALA A 331 11.55 -30.88 16.33
N GLU A 332 12.55 -30.60 17.15
CA GLU A 332 12.39 -30.16 18.54
C GLU A 332 11.77 -28.76 18.59
N THR A 333 12.20 -27.88 17.69
CA THR A 333 11.63 -26.50 17.56
C THR A 333 10.16 -26.56 17.13
N GLU A 334 9.82 -27.42 16.17
CA GLU A 334 8.43 -27.65 15.75
C GLU A 334 7.57 -28.11 16.92
N LYS A 335 8.02 -29.13 17.67
CA LYS A 335 7.30 -29.62 18.85
C LYS A 335 7.12 -28.52 19.92
N ALA A 336 8.18 -27.79 20.22
CA ALA A 336 8.14 -26.69 21.21
C ALA A 336 7.21 -25.55 20.78
N LEU A 337 7.20 -25.19 19.50
CA LEU A 337 6.30 -24.18 18.95
C LEU A 337 4.83 -24.61 19.07
N LEU A 338 4.50 -25.85 18.68
CA LEU A 338 3.12 -26.35 18.76
C LEU A 338 2.63 -26.41 20.22
N GLN A 339 3.50 -26.80 21.14
CA GLN A 339 3.20 -26.75 22.57
C GLN A 339 3.02 -25.30 23.06
N LEU A 340 3.87 -24.35 22.65
CA LEU A 340 3.75 -22.94 22.98
C LEU A 340 2.39 -22.39 22.52
N ILE A 341 1.95 -22.68 21.31
CA ILE A 341 0.66 -22.26 20.77
C ILE A 341 -0.50 -22.82 21.60
N ASN A 342 -0.42 -24.12 21.94
CA ASN A 342 -1.46 -24.77 22.74
C ASN A 342 -1.59 -24.18 24.14
N ASP A 343 -0.48 -23.77 24.75
CA ASP A 343 -0.44 -23.34 26.17
C ASP A 343 -0.61 -21.80 26.31
N CYS A 344 -0.32 -21.02 25.26
CA CYS A 344 -0.41 -19.57 25.28
C CYS A 344 -1.86 -19.07 25.39
N ARG A 345 -2.10 -18.05 26.21
CA ARG A 345 -3.44 -17.43 26.42
C ARG A 345 -3.47 -15.93 26.13
N VAL A 346 -2.34 -15.36 25.73
CA VAL A 346 -2.21 -13.95 25.35
C VAL A 346 -2.02 -13.82 23.83
N PRO A 347 -2.31 -12.67 23.23
CA PRO A 347 -2.11 -12.47 21.79
C PRO A 347 -0.69 -12.81 21.33
N MET A 348 -0.59 -13.49 20.20
CA MET A 348 0.67 -13.92 19.60
C MET A 348 0.96 -13.21 18.28
N VAL A 349 2.25 -12.99 18.00
CA VAL A 349 2.76 -12.60 16.67
C VAL A 349 3.54 -13.79 16.11
N LEU A 350 3.16 -14.29 14.93
CA LEU A 350 3.88 -15.36 14.27
C LEU A 350 4.47 -14.89 12.95
N ASP A 351 5.76 -15.10 12.75
CA ASP A 351 6.50 -14.69 11.55
C ASP A 351 7.50 -15.77 11.11
N ALA A 352 8.01 -15.64 9.92
CA ALA A 352 9.15 -16.39 9.40
C ALA A 352 9.07 -17.92 9.64
N ASP A 353 10.03 -18.49 10.40
CA ASP A 353 10.10 -19.93 10.61
C ASP A 353 8.90 -20.50 11.37
N ALA A 354 8.25 -19.72 12.22
CA ALA A 354 6.99 -20.16 12.85
C ALA A 354 5.91 -20.40 11.80
N LEU A 355 5.78 -19.52 10.81
CA LEU A 355 4.82 -19.69 9.71
C LEU A 355 5.21 -20.87 8.81
N ASN A 356 6.51 -21.08 8.56
CA ASN A 356 7.00 -22.23 7.80
C ASN A 356 6.66 -23.57 8.49
N ILE A 357 6.73 -23.62 9.81
CA ILE A 357 6.35 -24.80 10.60
C ILE A 357 4.84 -25.02 10.50
N ILE A 358 4.04 -23.97 10.77
CA ILE A 358 2.58 -24.05 10.76
C ILE A 358 2.03 -24.39 9.36
N ALA A 359 2.71 -23.99 8.28
CA ALA A 359 2.30 -24.33 6.92
C ALA A 359 2.21 -25.85 6.65
N LYS A 360 2.86 -26.70 7.47
CA LYS A 360 2.70 -28.15 7.42
C LYS A 360 1.34 -28.63 7.96
N SER A 361 0.71 -27.84 8.83
CA SER A 361 -0.59 -28.11 9.45
C SER A 361 -1.34 -26.79 9.67
N PRO A 362 -1.90 -26.16 8.60
CA PRO A 362 -2.47 -24.82 8.67
C PRO A 362 -3.65 -24.66 9.65
N GLN A 363 -4.34 -25.75 9.98
CA GLN A 363 -5.41 -25.78 11.01
C GLN A 363 -4.91 -25.35 12.41
N THR A 364 -3.61 -25.37 12.67
CA THR A 364 -3.02 -24.84 13.91
C THR A 364 -3.32 -23.35 14.13
N LEU A 365 -3.58 -22.59 13.05
CA LEU A 365 -3.97 -21.17 13.15
C LEU A 365 -5.29 -20.99 13.91
N GLU A 366 -6.18 -21.97 13.91
CA GLU A 366 -7.45 -21.93 14.65
C GLU A 366 -7.26 -22.06 16.17
N GLN A 367 -6.07 -22.48 16.62
CA GLN A 367 -5.72 -22.63 18.04
C GLN A 367 -5.08 -21.35 18.62
N LEU A 368 -4.74 -20.38 17.76
CA LEU A 368 -4.16 -19.12 18.23
C LEU A 368 -5.13 -18.36 19.11
N PRO A 369 -4.65 -17.73 20.19
CA PRO A 369 -5.46 -16.81 20.98
C PRO A 369 -6.09 -15.71 20.09
N ALA A 370 -7.33 -15.33 20.38
CA ALA A 370 -7.99 -14.22 19.70
C ALA A 370 -7.14 -12.94 19.77
N GLY A 371 -7.13 -12.17 18.69
CA GLY A 371 -6.29 -10.98 18.60
C GLY A 371 -4.82 -11.25 18.27
N SER A 372 -4.46 -12.48 17.92
CA SER A 372 -3.12 -12.79 17.38
C SER A 372 -2.93 -12.21 15.99
N ILE A 373 -1.67 -12.04 15.60
CA ILE A 373 -1.28 -11.47 14.30
C ILE A 373 -0.28 -12.40 13.62
N ILE A 374 -0.47 -12.66 12.34
CA ILE A 374 0.54 -13.32 11.52
C ILE A 374 1.07 -12.36 10.45
N THR A 375 2.37 -12.46 10.11
CA THR A 375 3.05 -11.50 9.23
C THR A 375 3.68 -12.16 8.00
N PRO A 376 2.94 -12.95 7.20
CA PRO A 376 3.52 -13.66 6.07
C PRO A 376 3.94 -12.72 4.93
N HIS A 377 5.07 -13.02 4.29
CA HIS A 377 5.35 -12.56 2.94
C HIS A 377 4.56 -13.41 1.92
N PRO A 378 4.40 -12.98 0.64
CA PRO A 378 3.57 -13.69 -0.34
C PRO A 378 3.88 -15.18 -0.48
N GLY A 379 5.15 -15.57 -0.41
CA GLY A 379 5.56 -16.98 -0.51
C GLY A 379 5.21 -17.81 0.74
N GLU A 380 5.30 -17.26 1.95
CA GLU A 380 4.84 -17.88 3.21
C GLU A 380 3.33 -18.05 3.17
N PHE A 381 2.62 -16.99 2.75
CA PHE A 381 1.17 -17.03 2.66
C PHE A 381 0.67 -18.07 1.65
N ALA A 382 1.32 -18.16 0.49
CA ALA A 382 0.98 -19.16 -0.51
C ALA A 382 1.10 -20.60 0.03
N ARG A 383 2.10 -20.88 0.90
CA ARG A 383 2.23 -22.18 1.58
C ARG A 383 1.11 -22.43 2.59
N LEU A 384 0.72 -21.40 3.33
CA LEU A 384 -0.38 -21.48 4.33
C LEU A 384 -1.75 -21.65 3.67
N ALA A 385 -1.99 -21.00 2.53
CA ALA A 385 -3.29 -20.90 1.87
C ALA A 385 -3.47 -21.89 0.69
N GLY A 386 -2.62 -22.92 0.56
CA GLY A 386 -2.81 -23.96 -0.45
C GLY A 386 -2.46 -23.56 -1.87
N GLY A 387 -1.52 -22.63 -2.08
CA GLY A 387 -0.92 -22.34 -3.39
C GLY A 387 -1.54 -21.18 -4.18
N VAL A 388 -2.24 -20.26 -3.53
CA VAL A 388 -2.74 -19.01 -4.16
C VAL A 388 -1.60 -18.21 -4.79
N LYS A 389 -1.78 -17.76 -6.05
CA LYS A 389 -0.71 -17.17 -6.84
C LYS A 389 -0.86 -15.66 -7.04
N SER A 390 -2.05 -15.20 -7.38
CA SER A 390 -2.27 -13.76 -7.61
C SER A 390 -2.43 -12.99 -6.30
N ARG A 391 -2.16 -11.68 -6.33
CA ARG A 391 -2.34 -10.82 -5.16
C ARG A 391 -3.80 -10.75 -4.75
N GLU A 392 -4.71 -10.72 -5.70
CA GLU A 392 -6.16 -10.70 -5.49
C GLU A 392 -6.62 -11.98 -4.77
N GLU A 393 -6.15 -13.17 -5.24
CA GLU A 393 -6.43 -14.44 -4.56
C GLU A 393 -5.87 -14.46 -3.15
N GLN A 394 -4.65 -13.94 -2.95
CA GLN A 394 -4.03 -13.84 -1.63
C GLN A 394 -4.83 -12.93 -0.69
N LEU A 395 -5.29 -11.77 -1.15
CA LEU A 395 -6.11 -10.86 -0.35
C LEU A 395 -7.46 -11.49 0.04
N ALA A 396 -8.12 -12.15 -0.90
CA ALA A 396 -9.37 -12.86 -0.64
C ALA A 396 -9.18 -13.99 0.39
N ALA A 397 -8.16 -14.83 0.20
CA ALA A 397 -7.84 -15.93 1.11
C ALA A 397 -7.41 -15.41 2.50
N ALA A 398 -6.61 -14.34 2.57
CA ALA A 398 -6.17 -13.73 3.82
C ALA A 398 -7.37 -13.17 4.61
N THR A 399 -8.31 -12.50 3.93
CA THR A 399 -9.52 -11.98 4.58
C THR A 399 -10.38 -13.11 5.14
N GLN A 400 -10.60 -14.18 4.37
CA GLN A 400 -11.36 -15.35 4.84
C GLN A 400 -10.68 -16.03 6.03
N LEU A 401 -9.36 -16.20 5.98
CA LEU A 401 -8.58 -16.82 7.05
C LEU A 401 -8.58 -15.95 8.32
N ALA A 402 -8.44 -14.63 8.18
CA ALA A 402 -8.50 -13.67 9.28
C ALA A 402 -9.84 -13.74 10.02
N GLN A 403 -10.95 -13.78 9.27
CA GLN A 403 -12.29 -13.93 9.84
C GLN A 403 -12.50 -15.30 10.52
N LYS A 404 -12.07 -16.39 9.85
CA LYS A 404 -12.23 -17.75 10.36
C LYS A 404 -11.50 -17.98 11.67
N CYS A 405 -10.24 -17.50 11.76
CA CYS A 405 -9.38 -17.73 12.93
C CYS A 405 -9.48 -16.60 13.98
N ASN A 406 -10.24 -15.53 13.72
CA ASN A 406 -10.31 -14.33 14.56
C ASN A 406 -8.93 -13.72 14.86
N ILE A 407 -8.08 -13.62 13.82
CA ILE A 407 -6.72 -13.06 13.87
C ILE A 407 -6.56 -11.96 12.83
N CYS A 408 -5.50 -11.15 12.98
CA CYS A 408 -5.13 -10.18 11.97
C CYS A 408 -3.99 -10.75 11.08
N ILE A 409 -4.04 -10.50 9.77
CA ILE A 409 -3.01 -10.96 8.82
C ILE A 409 -2.35 -9.76 8.17
N ILE A 410 -1.06 -9.59 8.39
CA ILE A 410 -0.21 -8.62 7.71
C ILE A 410 0.41 -9.29 6.48
N LEU A 411 -0.21 -9.14 5.33
CA LEU A 411 0.29 -9.67 4.07
C LEU A 411 1.31 -8.70 3.47
N LYS A 412 2.59 -9.00 3.65
CA LYS A 412 3.73 -8.13 3.27
C LYS A 412 3.79 -7.86 1.76
N GLY A 413 4.29 -6.68 1.37
CA GLY A 413 4.47 -6.24 -0.01
C GLY A 413 4.68 -4.73 -0.08
N ALA A 414 4.78 -4.14 -1.28
CA ALA A 414 4.97 -2.69 -1.46
C ALA A 414 3.83 -1.89 -0.77
N TYR A 415 2.58 -2.28 -1.02
CA TYR A 415 1.41 -1.83 -0.27
C TYR A 415 0.99 -2.97 0.66
N THR A 416 1.70 -3.10 1.79
CA THR A 416 1.39 -4.14 2.80
C THR A 416 -0.08 -4.06 3.17
N ALA A 417 -0.79 -5.20 3.08
CA ALA A 417 -2.20 -5.27 3.39
C ALA A 417 -2.42 -5.86 4.79
N VAL A 418 -3.17 -5.15 5.62
CA VAL A 418 -3.65 -5.63 6.92
C VAL A 418 -5.07 -6.11 6.75
N CYS A 419 -5.27 -7.43 6.76
CA CYS A 419 -6.57 -8.08 6.72
C CYS A 419 -7.04 -8.33 8.17
N SER A 420 -8.11 -7.66 8.57
CA SER A 420 -8.64 -7.74 9.94
C SER A 420 -9.76 -8.78 10.08
N PRO A 421 -10.04 -9.25 11.29
CA PRO A 421 -11.05 -10.29 11.52
C PRO A 421 -12.49 -9.85 11.22
N ASP A 422 -12.77 -8.55 11.13
CA ASP A 422 -14.04 -7.99 10.70
C ASP A 422 -14.22 -7.93 9.17
N GLY A 423 -13.22 -8.37 8.40
CA GLY A 423 -13.26 -8.43 6.93
C GLY A 423 -12.80 -7.16 6.23
N ASN A 424 -12.27 -6.18 6.96
CA ASN A 424 -11.67 -5.00 6.37
C ASN A 424 -10.23 -5.27 5.92
N ILE A 425 -9.79 -4.57 4.86
CA ILE A 425 -8.43 -4.59 4.34
C ILE A 425 -7.89 -3.17 4.34
N PHE A 426 -6.76 -2.96 5.02
CA PHE A 426 -6.07 -1.68 5.08
C PHE A 426 -4.74 -1.77 4.34
N PHE A 427 -4.58 -1.00 3.28
CA PHE A 427 -3.34 -0.91 2.51
C PHE A 427 -2.44 0.19 3.07
N ASN A 428 -1.21 -0.16 3.38
CA ASN A 428 -0.22 0.76 3.91
C ASN A 428 0.32 1.70 2.82
N SER A 429 0.50 2.98 3.16
CA SER A 429 0.96 4.03 2.25
C SER A 429 2.46 4.37 2.37
N THR A 430 3.17 3.83 3.36
CA THR A 430 4.59 4.11 3.64
C THR A 430 5.49 2.94 3.24
N GLY A 431 6.75 3.21 3.07
CA GLY A 431 7.78 2.24 2.69
C GLY A 431 8.26 2.41 1.26
N ASN A 432 9.45 1.89 0.99
CA ASN A 432 10.14 2.04 -0.27
C ASN A 432 10.87 0.75 -0.67
N PRO A 433 11.33 0.63 -1.95
CA PRO A 433 11.98 -0.58 -2.44
C PRO A 433 13.28 -0.96 -1.71
N GLY A 434 13.98 -0.01 -1.08
CA GLY A 434 15.19 -0.28 -0.28
C GLY A 434 14.93 -1.18 0.93
N MET A 435 13.67 -1.23 1.41
CA MET A 435 13.29 -2.11 2.52
C MET A 435 13.26 -3.61 2.16
N ALA A 436 13.45 -3.97 0.89
CA ALA A 436 13.60 -5.36 0.45
C ALA A 436 14.98 -5.91 0.83
N THR A 437 15.28 -5.93 2.12
CA THR A 437 16.55 -6.38 2.73
C THR A 437 16.30 -7.38 3.84
N ALA A 438 17.31 -8.22 4.12
CA ALA A 438 17.23 -9.21 5.19
C ALA A 438 17.04 -8.54 6.56
N GLY A 439 16.16 -9.06 7.39
CA GLY A 439 15.88 -8.56 8.74
C GLY A 439 14.79 -7.48 8.81
N SER A 440 14.32 -6.94 7.67
CA SER A 440 13.21 -5.98 7.64
C SER A 440 11.92 -6.57 8.24
N GLY A 441 11.60 -7.84 7.94
CA GLY A 441 10.48 -8.56 8.56
C GLY A 441 10.64 -8.74 10.07
N ASP A 442 11.85 -9.08 10.53
CA ASP A 442 12.14 -9.23 11.97
C ASP A 442 11.92 -7.91 12.72
N THR A 443 12.29 -6.78 12.10
CA THR A 443 12.02 -5.45 12.62
C THR A 443 10.51 -5.20 12.75
N LEU A 444 9.72 -5.52 11.73
CA LEU A 444 8.25 -5.40 11.76
C LEU A 444 7.66 -6.26 12.88
N THR A 445 8.11 -7.50 13.04
CA THR A 445 7.66 -8.40 14.11
C THR A 445 7.90 -7.77 15.50
N GLY A 446 9.04 -7.12 15.70
CA GLY A 446 9.33 -6.42 16.95
C GLY A 446 8.39 -5.24 17.22
N ILE A 447 8.05 -4.46 16.20
CA ILE A 447 7.10 -3.33 16.32
C ILE A 447 5.70 -3.85 16.68
N VAL A 448 5.22 -4.89 15.98
CA VAL A 448 3.91 -5.51 16.24
C VAL A 448 3.85 -6.05 17.66
N LEU A 449 4.89 -6.78 18.09
CA LEU A 449 4.98 -7.30 19.46
C LEU A 449 4.87 -6.19 20.52
N ALA A 450 5.59 -5.08 20.31
CA ALA A 450 5.55 -3.95 21.25
C ALA A 450 4.15 -3.37 21.40
N LEU A 451 3.42 -3.19 20.27
CA LEU A 451 2.08 -2.61 20.27
C LEU A 451 1.06 -3.55 20.92
N LEU A 452 1.09 -4.86 20.61
CA LEU A 452 0.27 -5.84 21.31
C LEU A 452 0.57 -5.87 22.82
N ALA A 453 1.85 -5.86 23.20
CA ALA A 453 2.24 -5.85 24.61
C ALA A 453 1.73 -4.60 25.35
N ARG A 454 1.65 -3.46 24.67
CA ARG A 454 1.09 -2.21 25.16
C ARG A 454 -0.44 -2.19 25.24
N GLY A 455 -1.11 -3.25 24.82
CA GLY A 455 -2.57 -3.40 24.93
C GLY A 455 -3.38 -2.85 23.73
N TYR A 456 -2.76 -2.55 22.60
CA TYR A 456 -3.52 -2.25 21.40
C TYR A 456 -4.26 -3.51 20.91
N ASP A 457 -5.46 -3.35 20.39
CA ASP A 457 -6.13 -4.42 19.64
C ASP A 457 -5.32 -4.81 18.39
N SER A 458 -5.56 -6.02 17.88
CA SER A 458 -4.73 -6.56 16.79
C SER A 458 -4.79 -5.74 15.50
N THR A 459 -5.95 -5.17 15.18
CA THR A 459 -6.13 -4.37 13.95
C THR A 459 -5.37 -3.05 14.07
N SER A 460 -5.53 -2.35 15.19
CA SER A 460 -4.78 -1.10 15.47
C SER A 460 -3.28 -1.35 15.54
N ALA A 461 -2.85 -2.42 16.26
CA ALA A 461 -1.44 -2.79 16.36
C ALA A 461 -0.82 -3.07 14.98
N ALA A 462 -1.51 -3.86 14.15
CA ALA A 462 -1.03 -4.19 12.80
C ALA A 462 -0.92 -2.94 11.91
N ARG A 463 -1.94 -2.08 11.89
CA ARG A 463 -1.99 -0.86 11.08
C ARG A 463 -0.91 0.14 11.49
N ILE A 464 -0.77 0.42 12.79
CA ILE A 464 0.28 1.30 13.31
C ILE A 464 1.66 0.71 13.00
N ALA A 465 1.86 -0.60 13.23
CA ALA A 465 3.15 -1.24 13.01
C ALA A 465 3.63 -1.13 11.57
N VAL A 466 2.77 -1.48 10.59
CA VAL A 466 3.17 -1.42 9.17
C VAL A 466 3.43 0.02 8.72
N TYR A 467 2.65 0.99 9.22
CA TYR A 467 2.85 2.40 8.89
C TYR A 467 4.18 2.94 9.45
N ILE A 468 4.44 2.70 10.73
CA ILE A 468 5.68 3.14 11.40
C ILE A 468 6.90 2.44 10.80
N HIS A 469 6.81 1.14 10.50
CA HIS A 469 7.87 0.39 9.84
C HIS A 469 8.23 0.99 8.48
N GLY A 470 7.20 1.26 7.65
CA GLY A 470 7.40 1.89 6.35
C GLY A 470 7.96 3.31 6.46
N LEU A 471 7.40 4.14 7.35
CA LEU A 471 7.89 5.50 7.59
C LEU A 471 9.34 5.53 8.08
N ALA A 472 9.73 4.59 8.96
CA ALA A 472 11.12 4.45 9.38
C ALA A 472 12.04 4.06 8.20
N GLY A 473 11.54 3.17 7.32
CA GLY A 473 12.22 2.82 6.08
C GLY A 473 12.40 4.02 5.13
N ASP A 474 11.38 4.87 5.01
CA ASP A 474 11.44 6.09 4.17
C ASP A 474 12.47 7.08 4.71
N ILE A 475 12.46 7.33 6.02
CA ILE A 475 13.46 8.18 6.69
C ILE A 475 14.88 7.61 6.53
N ALA A 476 15.03 6.30 6.61
CA ALA A 476 16.33 5.65 6.42
C ALA A 476 16.81 5.76 4.96
N ALA A 477 15.90 5.62 3.98
CA ALA A 477 16.21 5.76 2.56
C ALA A 477 16.59 7.18 2.17
N GLU A 478 15.98 8.20 2.76
CA GLU A 478 16.38 9.60 2.57
C GLU A 478 17.84 9.86 3.00
N ARG A 479 18.32 9.15 4.03
CA ARG A 479 19.69 9.30 4.56
C ARG A 479 20.71 8.47 3.77
N ASN A 480 20.38 7.22 3.46
CA ASN A 480 21.33 6.21 2.99
C ASN A 480 21.13 5.83 1.52
N GLY A 481 20.02 6.28 0.89
CA GLY A 481 19.58 5.79 -0.41
C GLY A 481 18.99 4.37 -0.32
N HIS A 482 18.29 3.94 -1.37
CA HIS A 482 17.62 2.63 -1.40
C HIS A 482 18.58 1.45 -1.42
N THR A 483 19.73 1.58 -2.10
CA THR A 483 20.68 0.48 -2.30
C THR A 483 21.44 0.10 -1.02
N ALA A 484 21.76 1.08 -0.19
CA ALA A 484 22.56 0.88 1.02
C ALA A 484 21.71 0.63 2.29
N LEU A 485 20.39 0.67 2.18
CA LEU A 485 19.48 0.53 3.31
C LEU A 485 19.52 -0.88 3.90
N THR A 486 19.70 -0.98 5.21
CA THR A 486 19.70 -2.22 5.97
C THR A 486 18.58 -2.21 7.01
N ALA A 487 18.22 -3.38 7.56
CA ALA A 487 17.24 -3.48 8.64
C ALA A 487 17.70 -2.74 9.92
N GLY A 488 19.01 -2.63 10.14
CA GLY A 488 19.58 -1.83 11.22
C GLY A 488 19.23 -0.35 11.09
N ASP A 489 19.30 0.20 9.87
CA ASP A 489 18.96 1.59 9.59
C ASP A 489 17.46 1.86 9.85
N ILE A 490 16.58 0.88 9.53
CA ILE A 490 15.15 0.97 9.84
C ILE A 490 14.94 1.05 11.35
N VAL A 491 15.60 0.17 12.13
CA VAL A 491 15.54 0.19 13.60
C VAL A 491 16.03 1.53 14.16
N ASP A 492 17.12 2.07 13.62
CA ASP A 492 17.71 3.33 14.08
C ASP A 492 16.88 4.55 13.67
N ALA A 493 16.03 4.44 12.64
CA ALA A 493 15.08 5.48 12.21
C ALA A 493 13.74 5.45 12.98
N LEU A 494 13.42 4.35 13.69
CA LEU A 494 12.17 4.23 14.46
C LEU A 494 11.92 5.42 15.40
N PRO A 495 12.89 5.91 16.20
CA PRO A 495 12.66 7.09 17.07
C PRO A 495 12.19 8.32 16.30
N SER A 496 12.71 8.54 15.10
CA SER A 496 12.30 9.66 14.25
C SER A 496 10.89 9.45 13.68
N ALA A 497 10.57 8.23 13.26
CA ALA A 497 9.22 7.89 12.78
C ALA A 497 8.17 8.10 13.88
N TRP A 498 8.41 7.61 15.10
CA TRP A 498 7.53 7.84 16.25
C TRP A 498 7.37 9.33 16.55
N LYS A 499 8.47 10.09 16.62
CA LYS A 499 8.44 11.54 16.88
C LYS A 499 7.58 12.29 15.86
N ILE A 500 7.61 11.92 14.59
CA ILE A 500 6.77 12.52 13.53
C ILE A 500 5.27 12.27 13.80
N MET A 501 4.93 11.17 14.43
CA MET A 501 3.54 10.76 14.68
C MET A 501 2.99 11.23 16.02
N GLU A 502 3.84 11.64 16.96
CA GLU A 502 3.45 12.10 18.30
C GLU A 502 3.13 13.61 18.37
N VAL A 503 3.01 14.31 17.23
CA VAL A 503 2.79 15.76 17.13
C VAL A 503 1.31 16.12 17.13
#